data_4cc19aaacfbffbab4d9ceecfc4008a69
#
_entry.id   4cc19aaacfbffbab4d9ceecfc4008a69
#
_cell.length_a   1.000
_cell.length_b   1.000
_cell.length_c   1.000
_cell.angle_alpha   90.00
_cell.angle_beta   90.00
_cell.angle_gamma   90.00
#
_symmetry.space_group_name_H-M   'P 1'
#
loop_
_entity.id
_entity.type
_entity.pdbx_description
1 polymer ?
#
loop_
_entity_poly.entity_id
_entity_poly.type
_entity_poly.pdbx_seq_one_letter_code
_entity_poly.pdbx_strand_id
1 'polypeptide(L)'
;MLPALITRPSRPLALLALLTLLGGCSSFGEGLGRGVLSSFQGNADASNSACEVSGAPFKGIEGALRVQDGQGAIGKTPAAQRSVVKVMMVHGIGSHHPGYSGRTTANLTAALGLDVHAPQVKSINIPSAVDPAISLGTLTLQRFSDNALERELLVYELTWSRISDPARANLRFDTSQVHSRNRARLNQLGKGFVNDVLVDPLVYVGVGHDQILSSVRQGLCWVYSTDWDGFPTQPETCGETDPRLGSRVEQDQFFFVTHSLGSKILLEALESTAQGLTAQQDTNPLAIPFRTALQNHTPTVFMMANQLPLLQAGFAPPPVNGQLDAYCRPAGGHFDQRIVEQTKIVAFSDPNDLLSYPIPEEFVRSGIDSRLCPQVVNVSLNIAQVSTLFSGDGFANPL
;
A
#
# COMPACT_ATOMS: atom_id res chain seq x y z
N MET A 1 -19.57 -17.94 57.92
CA MET A 1 -19.53 -16.99 56.80
C MET A 1 -18.09 -16.57 56.56
N LEU A 2 -17.43 -17.18 55.58
CA LEU A 2 -16.05 -16.82 55.17
C LEU A 2 -16.15 -15.79 54.01
N PRO A 3 -15.33 -14.73 53.99
CA PRO A 3 -15.30 -13.81 52.88
C PRO A 3 -14.46 -14.39 51.73
N ALA A 4 -14.99 -14.26 50.53
CA ALA A 4 -14.33 -14.67 49.30
C ALA A 4 -13.11 -13.76 49.03
N LEU A 5 -11.92 -14.38 48.88
CA LEU A 5 -10.71 -13.75 48.38
C LEU A 5 -10.85 -13.48 46.86
N ILE A 6 -11.04 -12.22 46.49
CA ILE A 6 -10.91 -11.76 45.11
C ILE A 6 -9.40 -11.62 44.83
N THR A 7 -8.82 -12.58 44.16
CA THR A 7 -7.44 -12.48 43.65
C THR A 7 -7.39 -11.46 42.53
N ARG A 8 -6.74 -10.33 42.77
CA ARG A 8 -6.42 -9.32 41.74
C ARG A 8 -5.40 -9.93 40.76
N PRO A 9 -5.63 -9.81 39.44
CA PRO A 9 -4.63 -10.26 38.47
C PRO A 9 -3.34 -9.44 38.63
N SER A 10 -2.21 -10.14 38.57
CA SER A 10 -0.88 -9.60 38.81
C SER A 10 -0.54 -8.53 37.73
N ARG A 11 -0.08 -7.36 38.20
CA ARG A 11 0.33 -6.21 37.39
C ARG A 11 1.27 -6.49 36.20
N PRO A 12 2.10 -7.56 36.16
CA PRO A 12 2.95 -7.83 34.99
C PRO A 12 2.21 -8.29 33.73
N LEU A 13 1.05 -8.94 33.83
CA LEU A 13 0.30 -9.42 32.64
C LEU A 13 -0.34 -8.31 31.83
N ALA A 14 -0.81 -7.24 32.49
CA ALA A 14 -1.38 -6.08 31.79
C ALA A 14 -0.29 -5.25 31.09
N LEU A 15 0.92 -5.22 31.62
CA LEU A 15 2.08 -4.54 31.03
C LEU A 15 2.57 -5.28 29.77
N LEU A 16 2.54 -6.62 29.81
CA LEU A 16 2.96 -7.45 28.66
C LEU A 16 2.01 -7.32 27.49
N ALA A 17 0.69 -7.31 27.74
CA ALA A 17 -0.32 -7.17 26.67
C ALA A 17 -0.25 -5.81 25.96
N LEU A 18 0.16 -4.74 26.65
CA LEU A 18 0.26 -3.41 26.05
C LEU A 18 1.58 -3.18 25.32
N LEU A 19 2.66 -3.81 25.74
CA LEU A 19 3.96 -3.79 25.03
C LEU A 19 3.90 -4.55 23.71
N THR A 20 3.10 -5.61 23.62
CA THR A 20 2.85 -6.33 22.36
C THR A 20 2.04 -5.49 21.34
N LEU A 21 1.18 -4.59 21.84
CA LEU A 21 0.44 -3.63 20.97
C LEU A 21 1.35 -2.59 20.32
N LEU A 22 2.46 -2.24 20.95
CA LEU A 22 3.37 -1.18 20.49
C LEU A 22 4.51 -1.70 19.60
N GLY A 23 4.82 -3.00 19.67
CA GLY A 23 5.90 -3.62 18.91
C GLY A 23 5.53 -4.03 17.47
N GLY A 24 4.25 -4.25 17.20
CA GLY A 24 3.78 -4.80 15.91
C GLY A 24 4.03 -3.91 14.69
N CYS A 25 4.04 -2.60 14.87
CA CYS A 25 4.16 -1.67 13.73
C CYS A 25 5.61 -1.38 13.28
N SER A 26 6.61 -1.54 14.15
CA SER A 26 8.00 -1.20 13.83
C SER A 26 8.82 -2.36 13.26
N SER A 27 8.49 -3.60 13.61
CA SER A 27 9.21 -4.80 13.16
C SER A 27 8.78 -5.34 11.81
N PHE A 28 7.68 -4.83 11.24
CA PHE A 28 7.11 -5.33 9.98
C PHE A 28 7.99 -5.04 8.75
N GLY A 29 8.72 -3.93 8.74
CA GLY A 29 9.60 -3.58 7.61
C GLY A 29 10.80 -4.52 7.43
N GLU A 30 11.24 -5.21 8.49
CA GLU A 30 12.41 -6.07 8.45
C GLU A 30 12.11 -7.53 8.09
N GLY A 31 10.97 -8.05 8.54
CA GLY A 31 10.55 -9.43 8.26
C GLY A 31 10.11 -9.67 6.83
N LEU A 32 9.62 -8.62 6.15
CA LEU A 32 9.07 -8.71 4.81
C LEU A 32 10.08 -9.07 3.74
N GLY A 33 11.29 -8.52 3.79
CA GLY A 33 12.32 -8.83 2.80
C GLY A 33 12.70 -10.31 2.77
N ARG A 34 12.63 -11.01 3.93
CA ARG A 34 12.98 -12.43 4.01
C ARG A 34 11.80 -13.37 3.76
N GLY A 35 10.61 -13.04 4.26
CA GLY A 35 9.41 -13.88 4.09
C GLY A 35 8.91 -13.92 2.65
N VAL A 36 8.88 -12.79 1.97
CA VAL A 36 8.51 -12.72 0.54
C VAL A 36 9.55 -13.42 -0.33
N LEU A 37 10.84 -13.29 -0.01
CA LEU A 37 11.93 -13.92 -0.76
C LEU A 37 11.99 -15.43 -0.59
N SER A 38 11.73 -15.97 0.62
CA SER A 38 11.72 -17.43 0.84
C SER A 38 10.54 -18.12 0.13
N SER A 39 9.43 -17.41 -0.08
CA SER A 39 8.27 -17.92 -0.83
C SER A 39 8.53 -18.05 -2.34
N PHE A 40 9.53 -17.34 -2.87
CA PHE A 40 9.95 -17.42 -4.27
C PHE A 40 11.01 -18.51 -4.55
N GLN A 41 11.68 -19.03 -3.52
CA GLN A 41 12.59 -20.17 -3.64
C GLN A 41 11.79 -21.46 -3.35
N GLY A 42 11.18 -22.02 -4.38
CA GLY A 42 10.48 -23.30 -4.29
C GLY A 42 11.38 -24.40 -3.72
N ASN A 43 10.98 -24.94 -2.60
CA ASN A 43 11.33 -26.12 -1.81
C ASN A 43 11.69 -25.75 -0.37
N ALA A 44 10.67 -25.47 0.44
CA ALA A 44 10.78 -25.57 1.88
C ALA A 44 9.80 -26.65 2.36
N ASP A 45 10.29 -27.57 3.18
CA ASP A 45 9.48 -28.61 3.80
C ASP A 45 8.25 -28.01 4.48
N ALA A 46 7.07 -28.48 4.10
CA ALA A 46 5.76 -27.94 4.47
C ALA A 46 5.46 -27.99 5.98
N SER A 47 6.36 -28.52 6.81
CA SER A 47 6.14 -28.67 8.26
C SER A 47 6.66 -27.52 9.12
N ASN A 48 7.39 -26.54 8.53
CA ASN A 48 7.97 -25.39 9.27
C ASN A 48 7.93 -24.09 8.45
N SER A 49 6.97 -23.92 7.52
CA SER A 49 6.89 -22.71 6.72
C SER A 49 6.48 -21.52 7.59
N ALA A 50 7.30 -20.47 7.58
CA ALA A 50 7.00 -19.21 8.25
C ALA A 50 5.83 -18.46 7.57
N CYS A 51 5.25 -18.99 6.48
CA CYS A 51 4.09 -18.40 5.82
C CYS A 51 3.16 -19.47 5.22
N GLU A 52 1.86 -19.18 5.24
CA GLU A 52 0.81 -19.96 4.61
C GLU A 52 0.14 -19.10 3.54
N VAL A 53 -0.03 -19.64 2.34
CA VAL A 53 -0.64 -18.94 1.20
C VAL A 53 -1.97 -19.61 0.87
N SER A 54 -3.05 -18.84 0.85
CA SER A 54 -4.38 -19.29 0.45
C SER A 54 -4.94 -18.42 -0.68
N GLY A 55 -5.44 -19.03 -1.73
CA GLY A 55 -5.97 -18.35 -2.91
C GLY A 55 -5.31 -18.81 -4.21
N ALA A 56 -5.60 -18.12 -5.31
CA ALA A 56 -5.07 -18.45 -6.63
C ALA A 56 -3.59 -18.08 -6.75
N PRO A 57 -2.80 -18.80 -7.57
CA PRO A 57 -1.41 -18.43 -7.83
C PRO A 57 -1.28 -16.99 -8.36
N PHE A 58 -0.22 -16.29 -7.98
CA PHE A 58 0.09 -14.96 -8.49
C PHE A 58 1.54 -14.86 -8.98
N LYS A 59 1.78 -13.91 -9.87
CA LYS A 59 3.12 -13.55 -10.32
C LYS A 59 3.58 -12.32 -9.56
N GLY A 60 4.76 -12.37 -8.98
CA GLY A 60 5.40 -11.23 -8.35
C GLY A 60 6.09 -10.29 -9.36
N ILE A 61 6.68 -9.23 -8.83
CA ILE A 61 7.45 -8.23 -9.60
C ILE A 61 8.58 -8.91 -10.41
N GLU A 62 9.22 -9.93 -9.85
CA GLU A 62 10.26 -10.70 -10.53
C GLU A 62 9.77 -11.34 -11.85
N GLY A 63 8.53 -11.88 -11.84
CA GLY A 63 7.94 -12.45 -13.04
C GLY A 63 7.71 -11.44 -14.16
N ALA A 64 7.37 -10.20 -13.81
CA ALA A 64 7.23 -9.11 -14.76
C ALA A 64 8.57 -8.65 -15.35
N LEU A 65 9.62 -8.58 -14.53
CA LEU A 65 10.98 -8.24 -14.99
C LEU A 65 11.57 -9.30 -15.91
N ARG A 66 11.28 -10.58 -15.70
CA ARG A 66 11.73 -11.67 -16.60
C ARG A 66 11.11 -11.62 -17.99
N VAL A 67 9.91 -11.05 -18.12
CA VAL A 67 9.28 -10.86 -19.44
C VAL A 67 10.06 -9.86 -20.28
N GLN A 68 10.76 -8.91 -19.65
CA GLN A 68 11.63 -7.97 -20.36
C GLN A 68 12.83 -8.67 -21.03
N ASP A 69 13.36 -9.73 -20.43
CA ASP A 69 14.49 -10.50 -20.97
C ASP A 69 14.19 -11.12 -22.35
N GLY A 70 12.91 -11.34 -22.70
CA GLY A 70 12.46 -11.91 -23.98
C GLY A 70 12.17 -10.90 -25.09
N GLN A 71 12.20 -9.60 -24.81
CA GLN A 71 11.82 -8.56 -25.77
C GLN A 71 12.97 -8.01 -26.65
N GLY A 72 14.16 -8.58 -26.53
CA GLY A 72 15.34 -8.22 -27.33
C GLY A 72 16.19 -7.09 -26.71
N ALA A 73 17.48 -7.10 -27.06
CA ALA A 73 18.47 -6.19 -26.48
C ALA A 73 18.05 -4.72 -26.58
N ILE A 74 18.07 -4.03 -25.48
CA ILE A 74 17.64 -2.65 -25.24
C ILE A 74 18.22 -1.63 -26.25
N GLY A 75 19.36 -1.90 -26.85
CA GLY A 75 19.94 -1.02 -27.87
C GLY A 75 19.15 -0.91 -29.18
N LYS A 76 18.11 -1.72 -29.41
CA LYS A 76 17.34 -1.76 -30.65
C LYS A 76 15.92 -1.22 -30.54
N THR A 77 15.36 -1.12 -29.33
CA THR A 77 13.99 -0.61 -29.12
C THR A 77 14.02 0.82 -28.61
N PRO A 78 13.34 1.78 -29.24
CA PRO A 78 13.21 3.15 -28.73
C PRO A 78 12.67 3.18 -27.31
N ALA A 79 13.17 4.09 -26.48
CA ALA A 79 12.76 4.21 -25.06
C ALA A 79 11.24 4.30 -24.90
N ALA A 80 10.55 4.99 -25.82
CA ALA A 80 9.10 5.12 -25.81
C ALA A 80 8.31 3.82 -26.05
N GLN A 81 8.96 2.76 -26.51
CA GLN A 81 8.32 1.45 -26.80
C GLN A 81 8.70 0.35 -25.82
N ARG A 82 9.50 0.68 -24.77
CA ARG A 82 9.90 -0.32 -23.77
C ARG A 82 8.82 -0.48 -22.73
N SER A 83 8.55 -1.73 -22.38
CA SER A 83 7.78 -2.06 -21.18
C SER A 83 8.62 -1.78 -19.93
N VAL A 84 8.04 -1.08 -18.98
CA VAL A 84 8.67 -0.75 -17.70
C VAL A 84 7.86 -1.36 -16.56
N VAL A 85 8.55 -1.94 -15.58
CA VAL A 85 7.89 -2.37 -14.34
C VAL A 85 7.83 -1.19 -13.39
N LYS A 86 6.63 -0.85 -12.96
CA LYS A 86 6.35 0.27 -12.06
C LYS A 86 5.79 -0.22 -10.74
N VAL A 87 6.35 0.26 -9.65
CA VAL A 87 5.90 -0.03 -8.30
C VAL A 87 5.53 1.28 -7.62
N MET A 88 4.28 1.45 -7.20
CA MET A 88 3.89 2.58 -6.36
C MET A 88 3.79 2.13 -4.91
N MET A 89 4.44 2.87 -4.01
CA MET A 89 4.42 2.62 -2.57
C MET A 89 3.59 3.68 -1.86
N VAL A 90 2.63 3.22 -1.03
CA VAL A 90 1.73 4.07 -0.24
C VAL A 90 1.82 3.65 1.22
N HIS A 91 2.32 4.55 2.06
CA HIS A 91 2.48 4.28 3.49
C HIS A 91 1.16 4.28 4.26
N GLY A 92 1.19 3.72 5.46
CA GLY A 92 0.09 3.70 6.42
C GLY A 92 0.06 4.90 7.36
N ILE A 93 -0.39 4.65 8.59
CA ILE A 93 -0.47 5.63 9.67
C ILE A 93 0.92 6.04 10.17
N GLY A 94 1.01 7.24 10.73
CA GLY A 94 2.22 7.82 11.29
C GLY A 94 2.86 8.88 10.41
N SER A 95 3.81 9.63 10.99
CA SER A 95 4.54 10.66 10.27
C SER A 95 5.63 10.04 9.40
N HIS A 96 5.49 10.18 8.09
CA HIS A 96 6.44 9.68 7.11
C HIS A 96 7.09 10.86 6.36
N HIS A 97 8.33 10.66 5.95
CA HIS A 97 9.10 11.61 5.14
C HIS A 97 9.51 10.94 3.82
N PRO A 98 9.78 11.70 2.76
CA PRO A 98 10.35 11.16 1.54
C PRO A 98 11.59 10.30 1.85
N GLY A 99 11.66 9.11 1.27
CA GLY A 99 12.67 8.10 1.57
C GLY A 99 12.24 7.04 2.60
N TYR A 100 11.00 7.07 3.10
CA TYR A 100 10.51 6.10 4.08
C TYR A 100 10.59 4.65 3.57
N SER A 101 10.44 4.45 2.26
CA SER A 101 10.50 3.14 1.63
C SER A 101 11.92 2.65 1.32
N GLY A 102 12.95 3.46 1.61
CA GLY A 102 14.32 3.24 1.14
C GLY A 102 14.87 1.85 1.48
N ARG A 103 14.62 1.35 2.69
CA ARG A 103 15.04 0.00 3.10
C ARG A 103 14.28 -1.08 2.33
N THR A 104 12.97 -0.96 2.22
CA THR A 104 12.14 -1.91 1.47
C THR A 104 12.54 -1.94 0.00
N THR A 105 12.76 -0.77 -0.60
CA THR A 105 13.22 -0.62 -1.98
C THR A 105 14.60 -1.24 -2.19
N ALA A 106 15.55 -0.99 -1.28
CA ALA A 106 16.90 -1.56 -1.35
C ALA A 106 16.86 -3.11 -1.27
N ASN A 107 16.07 -3.66 -0.36
CA ASN A 107 15.89 -5.10 -0.25
C ASN A 107 15.24 -5.70 -1.50
N LEU A 108 14.21 -5.04 -2.02
CA LEU A 108 13.52 -5.47 -3.24
C LEU A 108 14.48 -5.47 -4.44
N THR A 109 15.20 -4.39 -4.67
CA THR A 109 16.11 -4.27 -5.82
C THR A 109 17.29 -5.24 -5.72
N ALA A 110 17.83 -5.45 -4.53
CA ALA A 110 18.87 -6.45 -4.29
C ALA A 110 18.36 -7.88 -4.61
N ALA A 111 17.12 -8.20 -4.18
CA ALA A 111 16.50 -9.49 -4.48
C ALA A 111 16.23 -9.71 -5.97
N LEU A 112 15.94 -8.64 -6.69
CA LEU A 112 15.71 -8.65 -8.14
C LEU A 112 17.00 -8.60 -8.97
N GLY A 113 18.17 -8.45 -8.32
CA GLY A 113 19.46 -8.34 -9.00
C GLY A 113 19.61 -7.07 -9.83
N LEU A 114 18.98 -5.98 -9.39
CA LEU A 114 19.10 -4.64 -10.01
C LEU A 114 20.24 -3.85 -9.37
N ASP A 115 20.88 -2.97 -10.15
CA ASP A 115 21.94 -2.11 -9.62
C ASP A 115 21.38 -1.08 -8.63
N VAL A 116 21.90 -1.12 -7.41
CA VAL A 116 21.50 -0.23 -6.31
C VAL A 116 22.56 0.82 -5.98
N HIS A 117 23.72 0.83 -6.68
CA HIS A 117 24.88 1.64 -6.27
C HIS A 117 24.67 3.14 -6.43
N ALA A 118 23.77 3.59 -7.29
CA ALA A 118 23.41 5.00 -7.43
C ALA A 118 22.00 5.13 -8.04
N PRO A 119 20.93 4.96 -7.27
CA PRO A 119 19.59 5.18 -7.80
C PRO A 119 19.45 6.61 -8.28
N GLN A 120 18.96 6.78 -9.49
CA GLN A 120 18.55 8.11 -9.96
C GLN A 120 17.25 8.46 -9.26
N VAL A 121 17.11 9.69 -8.79
CA VAL A 121 15.95 10.14 -8.00
C VAL A 121 15.42 11.45 -8.57
N LYS A 122 14.12 11.51 -8.78
CA LYS A 122 13.33 12.73 -9.05
C LYS A 122 12.26 12.86 -7.99
N SER A 123 11.87 14.08 -7.65
CA SER A 123 10.84 14.32 -6.63
C SER A 123 10.04 15.56 -6.96
N ILE A 124 8.73 15.49 -6.75
CA ILE A 124 7.83 16.65 -6.87
C ILE A 124 6.92 16.74 -5.64
N ASN A 125 6.54 17.96 -5.29
CA ASN A 125 5.41 18.18 -4.41
C ASN A 125 4.12 18.04 -5.24
N ILE A 126 3.13 17.35 -4.68
CA ILE A 126 1.79 17.23 -5.28
C ILE A 126 0.96 18.42 -4.78
N PRO A 127 0.61 19.38 -5.65
CA PRO A 127 -0.25 20.49 -5.24
C PRO A 127 -1.73 20.06 -5.22
N SER A 128 -2.52 20.75 -4.41
CA SER A 128 -3.97 20.60 -4.48
C SER A 128 -4.50 21.21 -5.79
N ALA A 129 -5.41 20.51 -6.46
CA ALA A 129 -6.08 21.03 -7.66
C ALA A 129 -7.00 22.21 -7.36
N VAL A 130 -7.47 22.36 -6.10
CA VAL A 130 -8.36 23.44 -5.67
C VAL A 130 -7.55 24.68 -5.26
N ASP A 131 -6.44 24.49 -4.54
CA ASP A 131 -5.54 25.55 -4.10
C ASP A 131 -4.09 25.08 -4.25
N PRO A 132 -3.40 25.49 -5.33
CA PRO A 132 -2.02 25.05 -5.60
C PRO A 132 -0.98 25.45 -4.53
N ALA A 133 -1.32 26.36 -3.62
CA ALA A 133 -0.47 26.71 -2.49
C ALA A 133 -0.44 25.60 -1.42
N ILE A 134 -1.45 24.71 -1.42
CA ILE A 134 -1.54 23.59 -0.50
C ILE A 134 -0.83 22.38 -1.12
N SER A 135 0.20 21.87 -0.43
CA SER A 135 0.84 20.60 -0.79
C SER A 135 0.07 19.42 -0.19
N LEU A 136 -0.35 18.50 -1.03
CA LEU A 136 -1.00 17.24 -0.64
C LEU A 136 0.00 16.12 -0.34
N GLY A 137 1.30 16.34 -0.56
CA GLY A 137 2.33 15.34 -0.32
C GLY A 137 3.50 15.50 -1.26
N THR A 138 4.33 14.46 -1.27
CA THR A 138 5.51 14.38 -2.14
C THR A 138 5.48 13.05 -2.88
N LEU A 139 5.70 13.09 -4.18
CA LEU A 139 5.91 11.90 -5.00
C LEU A 139 7.38 11.85 -5.42
N THR A 140 8.06 10.79 -5.00
CA THR A 140 9.47 10.55 -5.35
C THR A 140 9.54 9.38 -6.31
N LEU A 141 10.21 9.57 -7.44
CA LEU A 141 10.47 8.54 -8.43
C LEU A 141 11.93 8.10 -8.35
N GLN A 142 12.16 6.81 -8.17
CA GLN A 142 13.48 6.19 -8.16
C GLN A 142 13.59 5.23 -9.34
N ARG A 143 14.73 5.24 -10.02
CA ARG A 143 15.03 4.37 -11.16
C ARG A 143 16.12 3.37 -10.79
N PHE A 144 15.84 2.10 -11.05
CA PHE A 144 16.77 0.99 -10.89
C PHE A 144 16.86 0.20 -12.19
N SER A 145 18.05 -0.23 -12.54
CA SER A 145 18.28 -1.04 -13.74
C SER A 145 19.40 -2.04 -13.50
N ASP A 146 19.48 -3.07 -14.31
CA ASP A 146 20.67 -3.89 -14.36
C ASP A 146 21.80 -3.19 -15.16
N ASN A 147 23.01 -3.74 -15.07
CA ASN A 147 24.20 -3.15 -15.73
C ASN A 147 24.09 -3.09 -17.26
N ALA A 148 23.26 -3.93 -17.85
CA ALA A 148 23.03 -3.97 -19.30
C ALA A 148 21.82 -3.11 -19.70
N LEU A 149 21.11 -2.51 -18.74
CA LEU A 149 19.83 -1.81 -18.93
C LEU A 149 18.75 -2.68 -19.61
N GLU A 150 18.85 -3.99 -19.44
CA GLU A 150 17.87 -4.92 -20.01
C GLU A 150 16.60 -4.98 -19.19
N ARG A 151 16.69 -4.68 -17.87
CA ARG A 151 15.55 -4.61 -16.96
C ARG A 151 15.52 -3.26 -16.29
N GLU A 152 14.33 -2.67 -16.19
CA GLU A 152 14.11 -1.37 -15.57
C GLU A 152 12.93 -1.45 -14.60
N LEU A 153 13.17 -0.97 -13.38
CA LEU A 153 12.18 -0.81 -12.33
C LEU A 153 12.07 0.66 -11.95
N LEU A 154 10.87 1.21 -12.01
CA LEU A 154 10.53 2.53 -11.51
C LEU A 154 9.74 2.40 -10.21
N VAL A 155 10.25 2.98 -9.14
CA VAL A 155 9.60 3.01 -7.83
C VAL A 155 9.08 4.41 -7.54
N TYR A 156 7.76 4.54 -7.47
CA TYR A 156 7.05 5.76 -7.10
C TYR A 156 6.70 5.69 -5.61
N GLU A 157 7.36 6.50 -4.80
CA GLU A 157 7.10 6.61 -3.36
C GLU A 157 6.21 7.81 -3.10
N LEU A 158 5.00 7.59 -2.60
CA LEU A 158 4.08 8.65 -2.21
C LEU A 158 4.12 8.90 -0.71
N THR A 159 4.36 10.15 -0.31
CA THR A 159 4.29 10.60 1.08
C THR A 159 3.12 11.57 1.24
N TRP A 160 2.05 11.16 1.91
CA TRP A 160 0.83 11.95 2.12
C TRP A 160 0.63 12.43 3.56
N SER A 161 1.40 11.93 4.54
CA SER A 161 1.18 12.14 5.98
C SER A 161 1.20 13.61 6.43
N ARG A 162 1.77 14.53 5.62
CA ARG A 162 1.77 15.98 5.90
C ARG A 162 0.37 16.58 5.97
N ILE A 163 -0.63 15.97 5.35
CA ILE A 163 -2.02 16.40 5.42
C ILE A 163 -2.55 16.32 6.86
N SER A 164 -2.05 15.37 7.66
CA SER A 164 -2.42 15.21 9.07
C SER A 164 -1.61 16.07 10.05
N ASP A 165 -0.55 16.74 9.59
CA ASP A 165 0.33 17.54 10.46
C ASP A 165 -0.40 18.65 11.27
N PRO A 166 -1.38 19.40 10.73
CA PRO A 166 -2.13 20.37 11.50
C PRO A 166 -2.89 19.72 12.67
N ALA A 167 -3.50 18.55 12.44
CA ALA A 167 -4.23 17.81 13.47
C ALA A 167 -3.29 17.30 14.56
N ARG A 168 -2.13 16.75 14.19
CA ARG A 168 -1.08 16.36 15.14
C ARG A 168 -0.55 17.56 15.93
N ALA A 169 -0.34 18.70 15.25
CA ALA A 169 0.11 19.93 15.91
C ALA A 169 -0.85 20.40 17.00
N ASN A 170 -2.16 20.25 16.79
CA ASN A 170 -3.19 20.60 17.77
C ASN A 170 -3.11 19.74 19.04
N LEU A 171 -2.49 18.54 18.99
CA LEU A 171 -2.33 17.66 20.16
C LEU A 171 -0.98 17.82 20.87
N ARG A 172 -0.07 18.65 20.36
CA ARG A 172 1.27 18.84 20.97
C ARG A 172 1.23 19.39 22.40
N PHE A 173 0.16 20.10 22.77
CA PHE A 173 0.00 20.58 24.16
C PHE A 173 0.04 19.43 25.19
N ASP A 174 -0.43 18.23 24.81
CA ASP A 174 -0.50 17.05 25.68
C ASP A 174 0.89 16.56 26.14
N THR A 175 1.94 16.84 25.38
CA THR A 175 3.34 16.52 25.73
C THR A 175 4.01 17.59 26.58
N SER A 176 3.35 18.75 26.82
CA SER A 176 3.89 19.80 27.67
C SER A 176 4.02 19.35 29.12
N GLN A 177 5.01 19.89 29.86
CA GLN A 177 5.21 19.55 31.27
C GLN A 177 3.99 19.84 32.15
N VAL A 178 3.14 20.77 31.76
CA VAL A 178 1.91 21.12 32.46
C VAL A 178 0.90 19.97 32.43
N HIS A 179 0.68 19.37 31.25
CA HIS A 179 -0.32 18.33 31.05
C HIS A 179 0.24 16.91 31.24
N SER A 180 1.55 16.73 31.11
CA SER A 180 2.20 15.42 31.33
C SER A 180 2.69 15.21 32.75
N ARG A 181 2.60 16.22 33.63
CA ARG A 181 3.00 16.12 35.03
C ARG A 181 2.22 15.00 35.75
N ASN A 182 2.92 14.11 36.44
CA ASN A 182 2.33 12.97 37.13
C ASN A 182 1.72 11.88 36.22
N ARG A 183 1.96 11.91 34.91
CA ARG A 183 1.49 10.86 34.00
C ARG A 183 2.28 9.59 34.22
N ALA A 184 1.58 8.46 34.39
CA ALA A 184 2.21 7.14 34.46
C ALA A 184 2.93 6.84 33.12
N ARG A 185 4.10 6.19 33.18
CA ARG A 185 4.91 5.87 31.97
C ARG A 185 4.11 5.12 30.91
N LEU A 186 3.25 4.19 31.33
CA LEU A 186 2.38 3.45 30.41
C LEU A 186 1.40 4.36 29.68
N ASN A 187 0.78 5.31 30.41
CA ASN A 187 -0.13 6.27 29.81
C ASN A 187 0.61 7.28 28.90
N GLN A 188 1.88 7.55 29.18
CA GLN A 188 2.69 8.41 28.32
C GLN A 188 2.96 7.74 26.97
N LEU A 189 3.28 6.43 26.95
CA LEU A 189 3.43 5.65 25.72
C LEU A 189 2.12 5.57 24.94
N GLY A 190 1.00 5.25 25.63
CA GLY A 190 -0.32 5.20 25.01
C GLY A 190 -0.76 6.54 24.43
N LYS A 191 -0.47 7.66 25.11
CA LYS A 191 -0.76 9.00 24.62
C LYS A 191 0.10 9.39 23.40
N GLY A 192 1.39 9.02 23.39
CA GLY A 192 2.24 9.19 22.21
C GLY A 192 1.65 8.47 21.00
N PHE A 193 1.28 7.21 21.16
CA PHE A 193 0.63 6.43 20.10
C PHE A 193 -0.67 7.11 19.59
N VAL A 194 -1.55 7.54 20.50
CA VAL A 194 -2.80 8.24 20.13
C VAL A 194 -2.49 9.51 19.36
N ASN A 195 -1.58 10.34 19.87
CA ASN A 195 -1.32 11.66 19.32
C ASN A 195 -0.57 11.65 17.98
N ASP A 196 0.27 10.63 17.75
CA ASP A 196 1.13 10.55 16.56
C ASP A 196 0.58 9.59 15.50
N VAL A 197 -0.17 8.56 15.90
CA VAL A 197 -0.56 7.46 15.01
C VAL A 197 -2.07 7.45 14.75
N LEU A 198 -2.92 7.50 15.79
CA LEU A 198 -4.37 7.43 15.62
C LEU A 198 -4.99 8.71 15.02
N VAL A 199 -4.24 9.78 14.92
CA VAL A 199 -4.71 11.01 14.24
C VAL A 199 -4.98 10.75 12.75
N ASP A 200 -4.16 9.94 12.08
CA ASP A 200 -4.30 9.73 10.64
C ASP A 200 -5.62 9.07 10.22
N PRO A 201 -6.06 7.95 10.85
CA PRO A 201 -7.37 7.40 10.58
C PRO A 201 -8.51 8.40 10.84
N LEU A 202 -8.41 9.22 11.91
CA LEU A 202 -9.42 10.21 12.22
C LEU A 202 -9.47 11.34 11.17
N VAL A 203 -8.31 11.80 10.69
CA VAL A 203 -8.23 12.77 9.59
C VAL A 203 -8.77 12.17 8.31
N TYR A 204 -8.45 10.89 8.05
CA TYR A 204 -8.91 10.18 6.85
C TYR A 204 -10.44 9.96 6.83
N VAL A 205 -11.07 9.59 7.94
CA VAL A 205 -12.54 9.47 7.99
C VAL A 205 -13.25 10.81 8.11
N GLY A 206 -12.50 11.90 8.31
CA GLY A 206 -13.02 13.25 8.55
C GLY A 206 -12.58 14.26 7.48
N VAL A 207 -12.12 15.41 7.94
CA VAL A 207 -11.87 16.60 7.11
C VAL A 207 -10.72 16.47 6.11
N GLY A 208 -9.81 15.51 6.28
CA GLY A 208 -8.67 15.29 5.37
C GLY A 208 -8.92 14.26 4.28
N HIS A 209 -10.10 13.61 4.27
CA HIS A 209 -10.43 12.52 3.35
C HIS A 209 -10.14 12.89 1.90
N ASP A 210 -10.77 13.96 1.39
CA ASP A 210 -10.65 14.34 -0.02
C ASP A 210 -9.22 14.74 -0.41
N GLN A 211 -8.47 15.34 0.52
CA GLN A 211 -7.08 15.73 0.29
C GLN A 211 -6.18 14.50 0.18
N ILE A 212 -6.34 13.53 1.10
CA ILE A 212 -5.57 12.29 1.09
C ILE A 212 -5.90 11.47 -0.16
N LEU A 213 -7.17 11.34 -0.49
CA LEU A 213 -7.61 10.62 -1.68
C LEU A 213 -7.10 11.32 -2.95
N SER A 214 -7.16 12.66 -3.03
CA SER A 214 -6.61 13.42 -4.16
C SER A 214 -5.10 13.24 -4.30
N SER A 215 -4.35 13.18 -3.20
CA SER A 215 -2.90 12.89 -3.23
C SER A 215 -2.60 11.55 -3.91
N VAL A 216 -3.32 10.49 -3.52
CA VAL A 216 -3.11 9.15 -4.09
C VAL A 216 -3.59 9.07 -5.53
N ARG A 217 -4.73 9.70 -5.88
CA ARG A 217 -5.22 9.75 -7.27
C ARG A 217 -4.24 10.46 -8.21
N GLN A 218 -3.64 11.57 -7.78
CA GLN A 218 -2.59 12.22 -8.55
C GLN A 218 -1.35 11.32 -8.69
N GLY A 219 -0.95 10.62 -7.62
CA GLY A 219 0.11 9.62 -7.70
C GLY A 219 -0.19 8.52 -8.72
N LEU A 220 -1.39 7.96 -8.72
CA LEU A 220 -1.84 6.98 -9.73
C LEU A 220 -1.80 7.55 -11.14
N CYS A 221 -2.26 8.79 -11.33
CA CYS A 221 -2.20 9.47 -12.61
C CYS A 221 -0.77 9.53 -13.16
N TRP A 222 0.21 9.93 -12.33
CA TRP A 222 1.62 9.94 -12.70
C TRP A 222 2.17 8.55 -13.04
N VAL A 223 1.80 7.53 -12.30
CA VAL A 223 2.19 6.13 -12.56
C VAL A 223 1.69 5.67 -13.93
N TYR A 224 0.44 5.98 -14.27
CA TYR A 224 -0.16 5.56 -15.54
C TYR A 224 0.27 6.39 -16.75
N SER A 225 0.81 7.60 -16.53
CA SER A 225 1.04 8.57 -17.59
C SER A 225 2.51 8.80 -17.93
N THR A 226 3.45 8.48 -17.05
CA THR A 226 4.86 8.84 -17.24
C THR A 226 5.81 7.67 -17.02
N ASP A 227 6.94 7.74 -17.70
CA ASP A 227 8.15 6.98 -17.40
C ASP A 227 9.18 7.89 -16.70
N TRP A 228 10.44 7.44 -16.65
CA TRP A 228 11.52 8.23 -16.06
C TRP A 228 11.70 9.58 -16.75
N ASP A 229 11.69 9.63 -18.07
CA ASP A 229 11.98 10.85 -18.82
C ASP A 229 10.80 11.83 -18.80
N GLY A 230 9.58 11.33 -18.85
CA GLY A 230 8.35 12.12 -18.81
C GLY A 230 7.94 12.60 -17.41
N PHE A 231 8.61 12.16 -16.35
CA PHE A 231 8.26 12.58 -14.99
C PHE A 231 8.67 14.04 -14.75
N PRO A 232 7.77 14.90 -14.23
CA PRO A 232 8.02 16.33 -14.08
C PRO A 232 9.14 16.62 -13.08
N THR A 233 9.77 17.80 -13.25
CA THR A 233 10.80 18.31 -12.35
C THR A 233 10.32 19.48 -11.49
N GLN A 234 9.10 19.94 -11.72
CA GLN A 234 8.43 21.01 -10.97
C GLN A 234 7.09 20.52 -10.44
N PRO A 235 6.55 21.12 -9.36
CA PRO A 235 5.22 20.80 -8.87
C PRO A 235 4.17 20.96 -9.99
N GLU A 236 3.45 19.89 -10.25
CA GLU A 236 2.42 19.85 -11.28
C GLU A 236 1.30 18.92 -10.85
N THR A 237 0.05 19.24 -11.21
CA THR A 237 -1.09 18.37 -10.98
C THR A 237 -1.21 17.35 -12.10
N CYS A 238 -1.59 16.12 -11.77
CA CYS A 238 -2.01 15.10 -12.71
C CYS A 238 -3.43 14.65 -12.38
N GLY A 239 -4.28 14.54 -13.37
CA GLY A 239 -5.68 14.17 -13.16
C GLY A 239 -6.37 13.67 -14.42
N GLU A 240 -7.68 13.49 -14.33
CA GLU A 240 -8.50 12.86 -15.36
C GLU A 240 -8.52 13.60 -16.71
N THR A 241 -8.12 14.86 -16.73
CA THR A 241 -8.02 15.69 -17.95
C THR A 241 -6.59 15.86 -18.47
N ASP A 242 -5.60 15.21 -17.83
CA ASP A 242 -4.22 15.29 -18.26
C ASP A 242 -4.07 14.60 -19.64
N PRO A 243 -3.52 15.27 -20.65
CA PRO A 243 -3.38 14.70 -22.00
C PRO A 243 -2.42 13.49 -22.05
N ARG A 244 -1.59 13.32 -21.03
CA ARG A 244 -0.70 12.15 -20.88
C ARG A 244 -1.38 10.95 -20.26
N LEU A 245 -2.60 11.12 -19.73
CA LEU A 245 -3.30 10.07 -18.97
C LEU A 245 -3.41 8.79 -19.80
N GLY A 246 -2.88 7.73 -19.25
CA GLY A 246 -2.91 6.41 -19.86
C GLY A 246 -1.93 6.18 -21.01
N SER A 247 -1.08 7.17 -21.37
CA SER A 247 -0.12 7.04 -22.50
C SER A 247 0.85 5.86 -22.35
N ARG A 248 1.05 5.36 -21.12
CA ARG A 248 1.94 4.25 -20.81
C ARG A 248 1.23 2.96 -20.40
N VAL A 249 -0.10 2.98 -20.28
CA VAL A 249 -0.85 1.84 -19.72
C VAL A 249 -0.67 0.58 -20.54
N GLU A 250 -0.76 0.62 -21.86
CA GLU A 250 -0.65 -0.57 -22.71
C GLU A 250 0.73 -1.25 -22.67
N GLN A 251 1.76 -0.53 -22.26
CA GLN A 251 3.15 -0.97 -22.36
C GLN A 251 3.72 -1.41 -21.04
N ASP A 252 3.29 -0.79 -19.93
CA ASP A 252 3.94 -0.95 -18.64
C ASP A 252 3.21 -1.95 -17.72
N GLN A 253 3.94 -2.49 -16.73
CA GLN A 253 3.40 -3.39 -15.71
C GLN A 253 3.27 -2.65 -14.38
N PHE A 254 2.13 -2.79 -13.70
CA PHE A 254 1.81 -2.00 -12.52
C PHE A 254 1.69 -2.86 -11.28
N PHE A 255 2.46 -2.49 -10.28
CA PHE A 255 2.44 -3.07 -8.94
C PHE A 255 2.24 -1.95 -7.91
N PHE A 256 1.50 -2.27 -6.88
CA PHE A 256 1.26 -1.38 -5.76
C PHE A 256 1.68 -2.07 -4.47
N VAL A 257 2.45 -1.38 -3.64
CA VAL A 257 2.85 -1.87 -2.32
C VAL A 257 2.28 -0.89 -1.29
N THR A 258 1.38 -1.37 -0.48
CA THR A 258 0.70 -0.56 0.52
C THR A 258 0.95 -1.11 1.92
N HIS A 259 0.91 -0.25 2.91
CA HIS A 259 1.05 -0.64 4.31
C HIS A 259 -0.14 -0.13 5.12
N SER A 260 -0.77 -1.00 5.91
CA SER A 260 -1.81 -0.63 6.88
C SER A 260 -2.93 0.22 6.25
N LEU A 261 -3.21 1.44 6.74
CA LEU A 261 -4.19 2.39 6.21
C LEU A 261 -3.98 2.71 4.72
N GLY A 262 -2.73 2.68 4.22
CA GLY A 262 -2.43 2.88 2.82
C GLY A 262 -3.15 1.91 1.88
N SER A 263 -3.49 0.70 2.36
CA SER A 263 -4.27 -0.28 1.60
C SER A 263 -5.69 0.19 1.32
N LYS A 264 -6.35 0.77 2.33
CA LYS A 264 -7.69 1.34 2.18
C LYS A 264 -7.68 2.56 1.28
N ILE A 265 -6.70 3.46 1.47
CA ILE A 265 -6.59 4.69 0.68
C ILE A 265 -6.36 4.37 -0.80
N LEU A 266 -5.45 3.43 -1.11
CA LEU A 266 -5.19 3.03 -2.49
C LEU A 266 -6.43 2.40 -3.13
N LEU A 267 -7.08 1.46 -2.43
CA LEU A 267 -8.27 0.81 -2.96
C LEU A 267 -9.36 1.82 -3.28
N GLU A 268 -9.62 2.76 -2.37
CA GLU A 268 -10.61 3.82 -2.57
C GLU A 268 -10.21 4.77 -3.72
N ALA A 269 -8.92 5.04 -3.90
CA ALA A 269 -8.44 5.81 -5.04
C ALA A 269 -8.69 5.10 -6.38
N LEU A 270 -8.50 3.77 -6.44
CA LEU A 270 -8.83 2.95 -7.61
C LEU A 270 -10.34 2.94 -7.86
N GLU A 271 -11.16 2.79 -6.82
CA GLU A 271 -12.62 2.85 -6.89
C GLU A 271 -13.11 4.22 -7.37
N SER A 272 -12.55 5.30 -6.84
CA SER A 272 -12.86 6.68 -7.27
C SER A 272 -12.47 6.92 -8.73
N THR A 273 -11.32 6.41 -9.17
CA THR A 273 -10.91 6.46 -10.58
C THR A 273 -11.90 5.70 -11.47
N ALA A 274 -12.36 4.52 -11.03
CA ALA A 274 -13.37 3.73 -11.72
C ALA A 274 -14.69 4.50 -11.88
N GLN A 275 -15.13 5.18 -10.82
CA GLN A 275 -16.32 6.03 -10.84
C GLN A 275 -16.16 7.21 -11.80
N GLY A 276 -15.02 7.92 -11.73
CA GLY A 276 -14.72 9.07 -12.59
C GLY A 276 -14.71 8.69 -14.08
N LEU A 277 -14.02 7.60 -14.45
CA LEU A 277 -13.98 7.11 -15.82
C LEU A 277 -15.35 6.67 -16.35
N THR A 278 -16.21 6.13 -15.48
CA THR A 278 -17.57 5.76 -15.86
C THR A 278 -18.46 7.00 -16.06
N ALA A 279 -18.36 7.98 -15.16
CA ALA A 279 -19.18 9.20 -15.21
C ALA A 279 -18.79 10.15 -16.34
N GLN A 280 -17.53 10.13 -16.76
CA GLN A 280 -16.99 11.07 -17.76
C GLN A 280 -16.87 10.48 -19.16
N GLN A 281 -17.35 9.24 -19.40
CA GLN A 281 -17.17 8.57 -20.69
C GLN A 281 -17.70 9.39 -21.89
N ASP A 282 -18.75 10.18 -21.69
CA ASP A 282 -19.37 10.97 -22.77
C ASP A 282 -18.83 12.41 -22.86
N THR A 283 -18.08 12.86 -21.85
CA THR A 283 -17.64 14.26 -21.74
C THR A 283 -16.11 14.43 -21.81
N ASN A 284 -15.36 13.39 -21.44
CA ASN A 284 -13.89 13.41 -21.47
C ASN A 284 -13.37 12.51 -22.59
N PRO A 285 -12.74 13.06 -23.65
CA PRO A 285 -12.23 12.28 -24.78
C PRO A 285 -11.12 11.28 -24.38
N LEU A 286 -10.47 11.46 -23.22
CA LEU A 286 -9.44 10.56 -22.72
C LEU A 286 -10.01 9.40 -21.89
N ALA A 287 -11.24 9.50 -21.39
CA ALA A 287 -11.83 8.51 -20.49
C ALA A 287 -11.98 7.14 -21.16
N ILE A 288 -12.49 7.08 -22.39
CA ILE A 288 -12.71 5.84 -23.14
C ILE A 288 -11.38 5.15 -23.49
N PRO A 289 -10.41 5.82 -24.16
CA PRO A 289 -9.12 5.22 -24.48
C PRO A 289 -8.38 4.71 -23.23
N PHE A 290 -8.36 5.51 -22.17
CA PHE A 290 -7.70 5.14 -20.92
C PHE A 290 -8.36 3.92 -20.27
N ARG A 291 -9.70 3.89 -20.18
CA ARG A 291 -10.43 2.73 -19.67
C ARG A 291 -10.17 1.49 -20.50
N THR A 292 -10.21 1.60 -21.83
CA THR A 292 -9.96 0.49 -22.76
C THR A 292 -8.56 -0.07 -22.57
N ALA A 293 -7.57 0.79 -22.40
CA ALA A 293 -6.20 0.37 -22.09
C ALA A 293 -6.14 -0.37 -20.75
N LEU A 294 -6.75 0.17 -19.69
CA LEU A 294 -6.78 -0.47 -18.37
C LEU A 294 -7.51 -1.82 -18.37
N GLN A 295 -8.56 -1.99 -19.17
CA GLN A 295 -9.34 -3.24 -19.26
C GLN A 295 -8.52 -4.47 -19.66
N ASN A 296 -7.35 -4.28 -20.22
CA ASN A 296 -6.42 -5.35 -20.61
C ASN A 296 -5.30 -5.56 -19.59
N HIS A 297 -5.35 -4.87 -18.43
CA HIS A 297 -4.32 -4.93 -17.40
C HIS A 297 -4.79 -5.66 -16.14
N THR A 298 -3.84 -6.37 -15.54
CA THR A 298 -3.99 -7.03 -14.24
C THR A 298 -3.02 -6.41 -13.23
N PRO A 299 -3.33 -5.23 -12.65
CA PRO A 299 -2.50 -4.66 -11.59
C PRO A 299 -2.46 -5.57 -10.38
N THR A 300 -1.30 -5.62 -9.72
CA THR A 300 -1.12 -6.39 -8.48
C THR A 300 -0.91 -5.45 -7.30
N VAL A 301 -1.70 -5.63 -6.24
CA VAL A 301 -1.65 -4.85 -5.00
C VAL A 301 -1.15 -5.74 -3.87
N PHE A 302 0.03 -5.47 -3.35
CA PHE A 302 0.57 -6.08 -2.14
C PHE A 302 0.15 -5.25 -0.93
N MET A 303 -0.72 -5.80 -0.09
CA MET A 303 -1.23 -5.14 1.12
C MET A 303 -0.51 -5.68 2.35
N MET A 304 0.46 -4.92 2.84
CA MET A 304 1.28 -5.28 3.98
C MET A 304 0.59 -4.88 5.29
N ALA A 305 0.61 -5.76 6.30
CA ALA A 305 -0.17 -5.57 7.54
C ALA A 305 -1.62 -5.17 7.20
N ASN A 306 -2.27 -6.00 6.41
CA ASN A 306 -3.58 -5.65 5.84
C ASN A 306 -4.63 -5.41 6.92
N GLN A 307 -5.23 -4.23 6.92
CA GLN A 307 -6.28 -3.81 7.86
C GLN A 307 -7.62 -3.56 7.16
N LEU A 308 -7.75 -3.91 5.90
CA LEU A 308 -8.89 -3.53 5.07
C LEU A 308 -10.25 -3.89 5.69
N PRO A 309 -10.47 -5.12 6.24
CA PRO A 309 -11.76 -5.45 6.87
C PRO A 309 -12.08 -4.58 8.10
N LEU A 310 -11.08 -4.21 8.89
CA LEU A 310 -11.25 -3.32 10.04
C LEU A 310 -11.56 -1.89 9.60
N LEU A 311 -10.80 -1.36 8.66
CA LEU A 311 -10.93 0.02 8.19
C LEU A 311 -12.24 0.23 7.45
N GLN A 312 -12.74 -0.77 6.73
CA GLN A 312 -14.04 -0.69 6.02
C GLN A 312 -15.23 -0.54 6.97
N ALA A 313 -15.10 -0.96 8.24
CA ALA A 313 -16.20 -0.82 9.21
C ALA A 313 -16.62 0.64 9.45
N GLY A 314 -15.73 1.62 9.15
CA GLY A 314 -16.04 3.05 9.22
C GLY A 314 -16.62 3.67 7.94
N PHE A 315 -16.79 2.88 6.86
CA PHE A 315 -17.21 3.38 5.55
C PHE A 315 -18.40 2.61 5.00
N ALA A 316 -19.21 3.27 4.19
CA ALA A 316 -20.20 2.61 3.37
C ALA A 316 -19.51 1.67 2.34
N PRO A 317 -20.15 0.55 1.97
CA PRO A 317 -19.63 -0.27 0.88
C PRO A 317 -19.60 0.53 -0.44
N PRO A 318 -18.71 0.17 -1.39
CA PRO A 318 -18.67 0.81 -2.70
C PRO A 318 -20.04 0.80 -3.39
N PRO A 319 -20.39 1.81 -4.19
CA PRO A 319 -21.68 1.87 -4.89
C PRO A 319 -21.93 0.67 -5.81
N VAL A 320 -20.87 0.13 -6.41
CA VAL A 320 -20.94 -1.06 -7.27
C VAL A 320 -20.28 -2.23 -6.56
N ASN A 321 -21.04 -2.90 -5.71
CA ASN A 321 -20.59 -4.09 -4.99
C ASN A 321 -21.56 -5.27 -5.23
N GLY A 322 -21.14 -6.48 -4.88
CA GLY A 322 -21.99 -7.69 -5.02
C GLY A 322 -22.27 -8.13 -6.46
N GLN A 323 -21.58 -7.57 -7.45
CA GLN A 323 -21.87 -7.76 -8.86
C GLN A 323 -20.68 -8.36 -9.65
N LEU A 324 -19.80 -9.11 -8.99
CA LEU A 324 -18.61 -9.69 -9.61
C LEU A 324 -18.92 -10.51 -10.86
N ASP A 325 -19.99 -11.30 -10.85
CA ASP A 325 -20.38 -12.12 -12.00
C ASP A 325 -20.79 -11.26 -13.21
N ALA A 326 -21.42 -10.11 -12.96
CA ALA A 326 -21.84 -9.20 -14.03
C ALA A 326 -20.67 -8.46 -14.68
N TYR A 327 -19.66 -8.07 -13.89
CA TYR A 327 -18.53 -7.27 -14.38
C TYR A 327 -17.33 -8.10 -14.80
N CYS A 328 -17.06 -9.24 -14.15
CA CYS A 328 -15.79 -9.94 -14.28
C CYS A 328 -15.86 -11.22 -15.13
N ARG A 329 -17.06 -11.67 -15.51
CA ARG A 329 -17.23 -12.81 -16.42
C ARG A 329 -17.49 -12.34 -17.84
N PRO A 330 -16.89 -12.95 -18.88
CA PRO A 330 -17.13 -12.56 -20.27
C PRO A 330 -18.59 -12.56 -20.71
N ALA A 331 -19.42 -13.42 -20.09
CA ALA A 331 -20.87 -13.46 -20.34
C ALA A 331 -21.68 -12.53 -19.43
N GLY A 332 -21.03 -11.75 -18.57
CA GLY A 332 -21.70 -10.84 -17.64
C GLY A 332 -22.29 -9.62 -18.34
N GLY A 333 -23.46 -9.16 -17.88
CA GLY A 333 -24.19 -8.06 -18.52
C GLY A 333 -23.46 -6.70 -18.46
N HIS A 334 -22.40 -6.56 -17.67
CA HIS A 334 -21.61 -5.34 -17.49
C HIS A 334 -20.11 -5.56 -17.74
N PHE A 335 -19.74 -6.65 -18.42
CA PHE A 335 -18.35 -7.00 -18.68
C PHE A 335 -17.54 -5.86 -19.35
N ASP A 336 -18.15 -5.17 -20.29
CA ASP A 336 -17.52 -4.04 -21.00
C ASP A 336 -17.38 -2.77 -20.12
N GLN A 337 -18.01 -2.77 -18.93
CA GLN A 337 -17.95 -1.64 -18.01
C GLN A 337 -16.92 -1.86 -16.88
N ARG A 338 -16.23 -2.99 -16.84
CA ARG A 338 -15.11 -3.20 -15.93
C ARG A 338 -13.99 -2.19 -16.22
N ILE A 339 -13.16 -1.91 -15.22
CA ILE A 339 -12.08 -0.93 -15.37
C ILE A 339 -10.74 -1.60 -15.67
N VAL A 340 -10.52 -2.78 -15.13
CA VAL A 340 -9.32 -3.59 -15.35
C VAL A 340 -9.72 -5.01 -15.73
N GLU A 341 -8.81 -5.77 -16.29
CA GLU A 341 -9.05 -7.21 -16.50
C GLU A 341 -9.30 -7.91 -15.17
N GLN A 342 -8.41 -7.67 -14.22
CA GLN A 342 -8.46 -8.20 -12.86
C GLN A 342 -7.55 -7.40 -11.94
N THR A 343 -7.96 -7.07 -10.72
CA THR A 343 -7.06 -6.57 -9.68
C THR A 343 -6.63 -7.74 -8.80
N LYS A 344 -5.35 -8.09 -8.83
CA LYS A 344 -4.81 -9.11 -7.96
C LYS A 344 -4.39 -8.49 -6.63
N ILE A 345 -5.02 -8.89 -5.54
CA ILE A 345 -4.74 -8.40 -4.19
C ILE A 345 -4.04 -9.50 -3.42
N VAL A 346 -2.80 -9.25 -2.99
CA VAL A 346 -2.03 -10.15 -2.13
C VAL A 346 -1.99 -9.54 -0.75
N ALA A 347 -2.80 -10.05 0.16
CA ALA A 347 -2.97 -9.53 1.51
C ALA A 347 -2.07 -10.29 2.50
N PHE A 348 -1.12 -9.58 3.09
CA PHE A 348 -0.24 -10.13 4.13
C PHE A 348 -0.80 -9.79 5.51
N SER A 349 -0.97 -10.81 6.34
CA SER A 349 -1.40 -10.69 7.72
C SER A 349 -0.57 -11.59 8.62
N ASP A 350 -0.42 -11.21 9.89
CA ASP A 350 0.19 -12.04 10.94
C ASP A 350 -0.88 -12.33 12.00
N PRO A 351 -1.17 -13.60 12.36
CA PRO A 351 -2.16 -13.93 13.39
C PRO A 351 -1.83 -13.33 14.77
N ASN A 352 -0.58 -12.94 15.00
CA ASN A 352 -0.13 -12.31 16.24
C ASN A 352 -0.14 -10.77 16.18
N ASP A 353 -0.42 -10.18 15.02
CA ASP A 353 -0.64 -8.75 14.86
C ASP A 353 -2.12 -8.43 15.09
N LEU A 354 -2.41 -7.66 16.14
CA LEU A 354 -3.78 -7.31 16.54
C LEU A 354 -4.52 -6.45 15.52
N LEU A 355 -3.82 -5.85 14.57
CA LEU A 355 -4.38 -4.93 13.60
C LEU A 355 -4.40 -5.50 12.18
N SER A 356 -3.76 -6.64 11.92
CA SER A 356 -3.76 -7.23 10.57
C SER A 356 -4.77 -8.36 10.43
N TYR A 357 -5.43 -8.41 9.27
CA TYR A 357 -6.51 -9.37 8.99
C TYR A 357 -6.36 -9.95 7.58
N PRO A 358 -6.68 -11.24 7.39
CA PRO A 358 -6.92 -11.75 6.05
C PRO A 358 -8.18 -11.12 5.45
N ILE A 359 -8.30 -11.13 4.13
CA ILE A 359 -9.50 -10.66 3.43
C ILE A 359 -10.40 -11.87 3.13
N PRO A 360 -11.56 -12.02 3.80
CA PRO A 360 -12.46 -13.12 3.54
C PRO A 360 -13.21 -12.93 2.20
N GLU A 361 -13.66 -14.03 1.59
CA GLU A 361 -14.36 -14.00 0.29
C GLU A 361 -15.63 -13.14 0.33
N GLU A 362 -16.37 -13.17 1.43
CA GLU A 362 -17.55 -12.33 1.60
C GLU A 362 -17.23 -10.83 1.55
N PHE A 363 -16.08 -10.44 2.15
CA PHE A 363 -15.60 -9.08 2.06
C PHE A 363 -15.24 -8.69 0.61
N VAL A 364 -14.63 -9.59 -0.15
CA VAL A 364 -14.34 -9.34 -1.57
C VAL A 364 -15.62 -9.01 -2.34
N ARG A 365 -16.71 -9.73 -2.03
CA ARG A 365 -17.99 -9.51 -2.69
C ARG A 365 -18.67 -8.21 -2.31
N SER A 366 -18.65 -7.83 -1.03
CA SER A 366 -19.44 -6.71 -0.49
C SER A 366 -18.64 -5.44 -0.24
N GLY A 367 -17.35 -5.55 0.00
CA GLY A 367 -16.48 -4.46 0.44
C GLY A 367 -15.56 -3.89 -0.63
N ILE A 368 -15.53 -4.48 -1.84
CA ILE A 368 -14.69 -4.01 -2.95
C ILE A 368 -15.56 -3.75 -4.19
N ASP A 369 -15.22 -2.69 -4.93
CA ASP A 369 -15.93 -2.33 -6.16
C ASP A 369 -15.79 -3.44 -7.22
N SER A 370 -16.93 -3.95 -7.68
CA SER A 370 -17.00 -5.07 -8.63
C SER A 370 -16.36 -4.76 -9.98
N ARG A 371 -16.26 -3.48 -10.37
CA ARG A 371 -15.60 -3.06 -11.63
C ARG A 371 -14.09 -3.28 -11.63
N LEU A 372 -13.49 -3.44 -10.44
CA LEU A 372 -12.06 -3.75 -10.28
C LEU A 372 -11.75 -5.24 -10.44
N CYS A 373 -12.76 -6.09 -10.57
CA CYS A 373 -12.61 -7.55 -10.69
C CYS A 373 -11.58 -8.14 -9.71
N PRO A 374 -11.75 -7.92 -8.38
CA PRO A 374 -10.77 -8.31 -7.39
C PRO A 374 -10.61 -9.83 -7.30
N GLN A 375 -9.35 -10.27 -7.27
CA GLN A 375 -8.94 -11.62 -6.90
C GLN A 375 -7.98 -11.56 -5.73
N VAL A 376 -8.35 -12.15 -4.60
CA VAL A 376 -7.58 -12.07 -3.37
C VAL A 376 -6.75 -13.33 -3.13
N VAL A 377 -5.52 -13.12 -2.70
CA VAL A 377 -4.63 -14.13 -2.14
C VAL A 377 -4.26 -13.69 -0.74
N ASN A 378 -4.54 -14.51 0.26
CA ASN A 378 -4.12 -14.24 1.62
C ASN A 378 -2.80 -14.95 1.91
N VAL A 379 -1.85 -14.21 2.46
CA VAL A 379 -0.56 -14.72 2.92
C VAL A 379 -0.48 -14.51 4.42
N SER A 380 -0.60 -15.59 5.18
CA SER A 380 -0.43 -15.57 6.63
C SER A 380 1.05 -15.72 6.96
N LEU A 381 1.62 -14.72 7.62
CA LEU A 381 3.00 -14.73 8.09
C LEU A 381 3.00 -15.07 9.57
N ASN A 382 3.93 -15.90 10.02
CA ASN A 382 4.13 -16.18 11.43
C ASN A 382 5.52 -15.67 11.84
N ILE A 383 5.62 -14.34 11.97
CA ILE A 383 6.87 -13.64 12.26
C ILE A 383 7.08 -13.51 13.77
N ALA A 384 6.02 -13.24 14.53
CA ALA A 384 6.07 -13.12 15.97
C ALA A 384 5.74 -14.47 16.63
N GLN A 385 6.76 -15.20 17.06
CA GLN A 385 6.56 -16.42 17.87
C GLN A 385 6.26 -16.02 19.31
N VAL A 386 5.05 -16.31 19.79
CA VAL A 386 4.62 -16.03 21.19
C VAL A 386 5.55 -16.71 22.21
N SER A 387 6.18 -17.84 21.87
CA SER A 387 7.16 -18.53 22.70
C SER A 387 8.40 -17.69 23.01
N THR A 388 8.83 -16.81 22.11
CA THR A 388 10.00 -15.94 22.32
C THR A 388 9.70 -14.76 23.24
N LEU A 389 8.44 -14.36 23.37
CA LEU A 389 8.02 -13.32 24.32
C LEU A 389 8.13 -13.79 25.78
N PHE A 390 8.01 -15.09 26.07
CA PHE A 390 8.10 -15.67 27.39
C PHE A 390 9.53 -16.13 27.76
N SER A 391 10.41 -16.35 26.78
CA SER A 391 11.79 -16.78 27.02
C SER A 391 12.76 -15.66 27.38
N GLY A 392 12.32 -14.39 27.30
CA GLY A 392 13.19 -13.23 27.55
C GLY A 392 14.13 -12.88 26.40
N ASP A 393 14.25 -13.74 25.40
CA ASP A 393 15.12 -13.54 24.22
C ASP A 393 14.43 -12.74 23.10
N GLY A 394 13.11 -12.58 23.20
CA GLY A 394 12.29 -11.91 22.17
C GLY A 394 12.54 -10.40 21.99
N PHE A 395 13.25 -9.78 22.94
CA PHE A 395 13.64 -8.37 22.86
C PHE A 395 15.09 -8.14 22.41
N ALA A 396 15.90 -9.21 22.35
CA ALA A 396 17.32 -9.09 22.08
C ALA A 396 17.65 -9.08 20.57
N ASN A 397 16.73 -9.46 19.71
CA ASN A 397 16.99 -9.51 18.28
C ASN A 397 15.71 -9.28 17.47
N PRO A 398 15.24 -8.03 17.29
CA PRO A 398 14.33 -7.72 16.20
C PRO A 398 15.12 -7.88 14.90
N LEU A 399 14.75 -8.87 14.11
CA LEU A 399 15.34 -9.14 12.79
C LEU A 399 15.38 -7.91 11.89
#